data_04c5087164681532f3a40b9c574a8e5e
#
_entry.id   04c5087164681532f3a40b9c574a8e5e
#
_cell.length_a   1.000
_cell.length_b   1.000
_cell.length_c   1.000
_cell.angle_alpha   90.00
_cell.angle_beta   90.00
_cell.angle_gamma   90.00
#
_symmetry.space_group_name_H-M   'P 1'
#
loop_
_entity.id
_entity.type
_entity.pdbx_description
1 polymer ?
#
loop_
_entity_poly.entity_id
_entity_poly.type
_entity_poly.pdbx_seq_one_letter_code
_entity_poly.pdbx_strand_id
1 'polypeptide(L)'
;GGYIQIEADPHTVNYKDFDIPKEYHEDWDKYNLWRYVSKVDEHIIRAYSMASYPEEKGIIMLNVRIATPPPSNPDAPPGQMSSYIWSLKEGDKVTISGPFGEFFAKETDAEMVFIGGGAGMAPMRSHIFDQLKRLHSKRKMSFWYGARSKREIFYQEDFDQLQAENDNFVWHVALSDALPEDNWTGYTGFIHNVLYENYLKDHEAPEDCEYYMCGPPIMNASVIKMLKDLGVEDENILLDDFGG
;
A
#
# COMPACT_ATOMS: atom_id res chain seq x y z
N GLY A 1 5.84 0.89 -10.34
CA GLY A 1 4.44 0.50 -10.49
C GLY A 1 4.22 -0.89 -11.08
N GLY A 2 5.29 -1.63 -11.35
CA GLY A 2 5.19 -3.00 -11.83
C GLY A 2 4.74 -3.98 -10.74
N TYR A 3 4.23 -5.13 -11.19
CA TYR A 3 3.85 -6.22 -10.31
C TYR A 3 4.45 -7.55 -10.77
N ILE A 4 4.48 -8.52 -9.85
CA ILE A 4 4.78 -9.91 -10.13
C ILE A 4 3.53 -10.75 -9.91
N GLN A 5 3.54 -11.97 -10.46
CA GLN A 5 2.58 -13.00 -10.10
C GLN A 5 3.26 -14.05 -9.25
N ILE A 6 2.60 -14.50 -8.19
CA ILE A 6 3.03 -15.61 -7.35
C ILE A 6 2.12 -16.80 -7.65
N GLU A 7 2.71 -17.95 -7.83
CA GLU A 7 2.03 -19.21 -8.08
C GLU A 7 2.15 -20.14 -6.87
N ALA A 8 1.11 -20.89 -6.60
CA ALA A 8 1.11 -21.95 -5.59
C ALA A 8 0.32 -23.15 -6.06
N ASP A 9 0.91 -24.35 -5.89
CA ASP A 9 0.22 -25.63 -6.12
C ASP A 9 -0.76 -25.94 -4.99
N PRO A 10 -1.65 -26.92 -5.15
CA PRO A 10 -2.55 -27.34 -4.07
C PRO A 10 -1.82 -27.57 -2.76
N HIS A 11 -2.35 -27.00 -1.68
CA HIS A 11 -1.73 -27.03 -0.36
C HIS A 11 -2.73 -26.73 0.75
N THR A 12 -2.31 -26.97 1.98
CA THR A 12 -3.08 -26.60 3.18
C THR A 12 -2.19 -25.79 4.11
N VAL A 13 -2.69 -24.66 4.61
CA VAL A 13 -2.03 -23.79 5.55
C VAL A 13 -2.85 -23.70 6.83
N ASN A 14 -2.23 -23.98 7.97
CA ASN A 14 -2.84 -23.83 9.28
C ASN A 14 -2.31 -22.56 9.93
N TYR A 15 -3.19 -21.63 10.32
CA TYR A 15 -2.79 -20.35 10.94
C TYR A 15 -2.08 -20.53 12.27
N LYS A 16 -2.36 -21.64 13.00
CA LYS A 16 -1.65 -21.97 14.24
C LYS A 16 -0.14 -22.16 14.07
N ASP A 17 0.31 -22.43 12.84
CA ASP A 17 1.72 -22.69 12.52
C ASP A 17 2.44 -21.42 12.06
N PHE A 18 1.76 -20.28 11.98
CA PHE A 18 2.38 -19.01 11.60
C PHE A 18 3.32 -18.49 12.69
N ASP A 19 4.43 -17.94 12.26
CA ASP A 19 5.38 -17.23 13.11
C ASP A 19 4.94 -15.74 13.20
N ILE A 20 4.04 -15.47 14.14
CA ILE A 20 3.50 -14.13 14.37
C ILE A 20 4.31 -13.42 15.45
N PRO A 21 4.80 -12.19 15.19
CA PRO A 21 5.47 -11.41 16.22
C PRO A 21 4.63 -11.25 17.48
N LYS A 22 5.27 -11.32 18.64
CA LYS A 22 4.58 -11.34 19.96
C LYS A 22 3.66 -10.13 20.19
N GLU A 23 4.02 -9.00 19.61
CA GLU A 23 3.24 -7.75 19.72
C GLU A 23 1.83 -7.85 19.14
N TYR A 24 1.59 -8.82 18.24
CA TYR A 24 0.29 -9.07 17.62
C TYR A 24 -0.47 -10.24 18.22
N HIS A 25 0.11 -10.98 19.16
CA HIS A 25 -0.52 -12.17 19.75
C HIS A 25 -1.83 -11.84 20.46
N GLU A 26 -1.91 -10.69 21.13
CA GLU A 26 -3.13 -10.26 21.81
C GLU A 26 -4.30 -10.11 20.83
N ASP A 27 -4.04 -9.48 19.67
CA ASP A 27 -5.05 -9.33 18.63
C ASP A 27 -5.43 -10.69 18.01
N TRP A 28 -4.44 -11.55 17.75
CA TRP A 28 -4.68 -12.88 17.21
C TRP A 28 -5.49 -13.76 18.17
N ASP A 29 -5.24 -13.67 19.47
CA ASP A 29 -6.02 -14.36 20.51
C ASP A 29 -7.43 -13.79 20.61
N LYS A 30 -7.56 -12.47 20.67
CA LYS A 30 -8.84 -11.76 20.76
C LYS A 30 -9.80 -12.11 19.64
N TYR A 31 -9.31 -12.17 18.42
CA TYR A 31 -10.12 -12.51 17.23
C TYR A 31 -10.08 -13.99 16.89
N ASN A 32 -9.37 -14.80 17.68
CA ASN A 32 -9.20 -16.24 17.47
C ASN A 32 -8.76 -16.60 16.05
N LEU A 33 -7.75 -15.86 15.54
CA LEU A 33 -7.28 -16.03 14.18
C LEU A 33 -6.51 -17.35 13.99
N TRP A 34 -5.94 -17.89 15.05
CA TRP A 34 -5.20 -19.15 15.05
C TRP A 34 -6.02 -20.36 14.57
N ARG A 35 -7.36 -20.29 14.62
CA ARG A 35 -8.27 -21.38 14.23
C ARG A 35 -8.37 -21.60 12.73
N TYR A 36 -8.00 -20.61 11.93
CA TYR A 36 -8.22 -20.65 10.51
C TYR A 36 -7.32 -21.64 9.81
N VAL A 37 -7.87 -22.28 8.76
CA VAL A 37 -7.17 -23.17 7.86
C VAL A 37 -7.49 -22.72 6.43
N SER A 38 -6.46 -22.53 5.62
CA SER A 38 -6.62 -22.27 4.19
C SER A 38 -6.31 -23.55 3.42
N LYS A 39 -7.34 -24.14 2.80
CA LYS A 39 -7.20 -25.31 1.94
C LYS A 39 -7.36 -24.89 0.50
N VAL A 40 -6.34 -25.16 -0.30
CA VAL A 40 -6.30 -24.83 -1.73
C VAL A 40 -6.20 -26.12 -2.52
N ASP A 41 -7.23 -26.44 -3.30
CA ASP A 41 -7.36 -27.71 -4.02
C ASP A 41 -6.88 -27.62 -5.48
N GLU A 42 -6.54 -26.45 -5.95
CA GLU A 42 -6.09 -26.19 -7.33
C GLU A 42 -4.85 -25.31 -7.36
N HIS A 43 -4.20 -25.23 -8.51
CA HIS A 43 -3.12 -24.29 -8.76
C HIS A 43 -3.67 -22.87 -8.80
N ILE A 44 -3.07 -21.96 -8.05
CA ILE A 44 -3.49 -20.56 -7.97
C ILE A 44 -2.37 -19.60 -8.37
N ILE A 45 -2.76 -18.47 -8.95
CA ILE A 45 -1.87 -17.37 -9.35
C ILE A 45 -2.49 -16.07 -8.87
N ARG A 46 -1.70 -15.21 -8.22
CA ARG A 46 -2.15 -13.87 -7.79
C ARG A 46 -1.07 -12.83 -8.05
N ALA A 47 -1.50 -11.63 -8.39
CA ALA A 47 -0.63 -10.50 -8.66
C ALA A 47 -0.35 -9.70 -7.37
N TYR A 48 0.91 -9.25 -7.24
CA TYR A 48 1.35 -8.37 -6.14
C TYR A 48 2.26 -7.28 -6.68
N SER A 49 1.91 -6.03 -6.40
CA SER A 49 2.75 -4.89 -6.77
C SER A 49 4.05 -4.89 -5.98
N MET A 50 5.14 -4.56 -6.65
CA MET A 50 6.45 -4.48 -6.02
C MET A 50 6.59 -3.18 -5.22
N ALA A 51 7.09 -3.29 -3.99
CA ALA A 51 7.49 -2.14 -3.16
C ALA A 51 8.93 -1.72 -3.44
N SER A 52 9.76 -2.65 -3.89
CA SER A 52 11.15 -2.35 -4.32
C SER A 52 11.17 -1.54 -5.61
N TYR A 53 12.22 -0.74 -5.79
CA TYR A 53 12.47 -0.02 -7.04
C TYR A 53 13.69 -0.61 -7.76
N PRO A 54 13.95 -0.26 -9.04
CA PRO A 54 14.94 -0.97 -9.87
C PRO A 54 16.37 -1.06 -9.34
N GLU A 55 16.80 -0.11 -8.50
CA GLU A 55 18.17 -0.14 -7.95
C GLU A 55 18.32 -1.07 -6.73
N GLU A 56 17.23 -1.58 -6.17
CA GLU A 56 17.25 -2.64 -5.16
C GLU A 56 17.43 -4.01 -5.81
N LYS A 57 18.59 -4.19 -6.45
CA LYS A 57 18.89 -5.37 -7.28
C LYS A 57 18.99 -6.65 -6.46
N GLY A 58 18.50 -7.74 -7.04
CA GLY A 58 18.56 -9.07 -6.44
C GLY A 58 17.48 -9.36 -5.42
N ILE A 59 16.58 -8.43 -5.16
CA ILE A 59 15.44 -8.60 -4.27
C ILE A 59 14.13 -8.12 -4.89
N ILE A 60 13.02 -8.66 -4.42
CA ILE A 60 11.68 -8.15 -4.68
C ILE A 60 11.00 -7.97 -3.34
N MET A 61 10.56 -6.75 -3.05
CA MET A 61 9.84 -6.43 -1.82
C MET A 61 8.35 -6.34 -2.11
N LEU A 62 7.54 -6.95 -1.26
CA LEU A 62 6.09 -6.91 -1.33
C LEU A 62 5.50 -6.43 -0.01
N ASN A 63 4.33 -5.83 -0.06
CA ASN A 63 3.51 -5.55 1.11
C ASN A 63 2.26 -6.42 1.03
N VAL A 64 2.20 -7.47 1.81
CA VAL A 64 1.11 -8.45 1.77
C VAL A 64 0.32 -8.42 3.05
N ARG A 65 -0.94 -8.02 2.95
CA ARG A 65 -1.89 -8.12 4.04
C ARG A 65 -2.53 -9.50 4.03
N ILE A 66 -2.55 -10.17 5.18
CA ILE A 66 -3.29 -11.41 5.31
C ILE A 66 -4.80 -11.14 5.23
N ALA A 67 -5.48 -11.81 4.31
CA ALA A 67 -6.92 -11.68 4.12
C ALA A 67 -7.65 -12.67 5.05
N THR A 68 -7.94 -12.25 6.27
CA THR A 68 -8.76 -13.01 7.20
C THR A 68 -10.25 -12.85 6.88
N PRO A 69 -11.10 -13.83 7.22
CA PRO A 69 -12.54 -13.69 7.06
C PRO A 69 -13.08 -12.43 7.75
N PRO A 70 -14.01 -11.70 7.12
CA PRO A 70 -14.56 -10.49 7.73
C PRO A 70 -15.41 -10.82 8.96
N PRO A 71 -15.49 -9.93 9.94
CA PRO A 71 -16.34 -10.14 11.13
C PRO A 71 -17.82 -10.40 10.80
N SER A 72 -18.31 -9.88 9.69
CA SER A 72 -19.67 -10.11 9.19
C SER A 72 -19.90 -11.54 8.65
N ASN A 73 -18.82 -12.25 8.31
CA ASN A 73 -18.88 -13.65 7.86
C ASN A 73 -17.61 -14.39 8.32
N PRO A 74 -17.51 -14.72 9.62
CA PRO A 74 -16.30 -15.34 10.18
C PRO A 74 -16.05 -16.77 9.71
N ASP A 75 -17.03 -17.40 9.07
CA ASP A 75 -16.93 -18.76 8.54
C ASP A 75 -16.52 -18.77 7.04
N ALA A 76 -16.34 -17.61 6.45
CA ALA A 76 -15.81 -17.53 5.09
C ALA A 76 -14.38 -18.11 5.05
N PRO A 77 -13.93 -18.67 3.90
CA PRO A 77 -12.55 -19.11 3.78
C PRO A 77 -11.59 -17.92 3.84
N PRO A 78 -10.42 -18.04 4.50
CA PRO A 78 -9.38 -17.02 4.44
C PRO A 78 -8.79 -16.91 3.03
N GLY A 79 -8.14 -15.79 2.74
CA GLY A 79 -7.50 -15.54 1.46
C GLY A 79 -6.44 -16.60 1.14
N GLN A 80 -6.55 -17.22 -0.03
CA GLN A 80 -5.72 -18.36 -0.42
C GLN A 80 -4.24 -17.98 -0.55
N MET A 81 -3.92 -16.99 -1.38
CA MET A 81 -2.53 -16.64 -1.63
C MET A 81 -1.90 -15.88 -0.46
N SER A 82 -2.61 -14.99 0.19
CA SER A 82 -2.08 -14.29 1.36
C SER A 82 -1.75 -15.25 2.50
N SER A 83 -2.59 -16.26 2.73
CA SER A 83 -2.31 -17.32 3.70
C SER A 83 -1.08 -18.14 3.32
N TYR A 84 -0.92 -18.48 2.05
CA TYR A 84 0.27 -19.17 1.55
C TYR A 84 1.53 -18.34 1.79
N ILE A 85 1.53 -17.08 1.42
CA ILE A 85 2.69 -16.19 1.60
C ILE A 85 3.08 -16.09 3.08
N TRP A 86 2.11 -15.94 3.96
CA TRP A 86 2.34 -15.86 5.40
C TRP A 86 2.86 -17.17 6.02
N SER A 87 2.63 -18.30 5.35
CA SER A 87 3.18 -19.59 5.76
C SER A 87 4.65 -19.80 5.38
N LEU A 88 5.17 -18.98 4.47
CA LEU A 88 6.53 -19.09 3.99
C LEU A 88 7.54 -18.75 5.08
N LYS A 89 8.65 -19.47 5.08
CA LYS A 89 9.77 -19.26 5.97
C LYS A 89 11.02 -18.96 5.16
N GLU A 90 11.98 -18.31 5.79
CA GLU A 90 13.26 -18.02 5.17
C GLU A 90 13.88 -19.29 4.59
N GLY A 91 14.32 -19.21 3.34
CA GLY A 91 14.85 -20.35 2.58
C GLY A 91 13.82 -21.10 1.74
N ASP A 92 12.53 -20.87 1.92
CA ASP A 92 11.50 -21.48 1.08
C ASP A 92 11.58 -20.93 -0.35
N LYS A 93 11.30 -21.80 -1.32
CA LYS A 93 11.25 -21.43 -2.73
C LYS A 93 9.84 -21.00 -3.12
N VAL A 94 9.77 -19.94 -3.90
CA VAL A 94 8.52 -19.39 -4.42
C VAL A 94 8.61 -19.29 -5.94
N THR A 95 7.57 -19.72 -6.62
CA THR A 95 7.46 -19.55 -8.08
C THR A 95 6.83 -18.22 -8.40
N ILE A 96 7.56 -17.39 -9.13
CA ILE A 96 7.11 -16.07 -9.55
C ILE A 96 7.27 -15.90 -11.05
N SER A 97 6.48 -15.00 -11.62
CA SER A 97 6.59 -14.53 -13.00
C SER A 97 6.45 -13.01 -13.06
N GLY A 98 6.96 -12.41 -14.11
CA GLY A 98 6.94 -10.96 -14.31
C GLY A 98 8.30 -10.41 -14.73
N PRO A 99 8.49 -9.07 -14.69
CA PRO A 99 7.52 -8.07 -14.23
C PRO A 99 6.40 -7.80 -15.22
N PHE A 100 5.26 -7.35 -14.70
CA PHE A 100 4.08 -6.95 -15.47
C PHE A 100 3.60 -5.56 -15.04
N GLY A 101 2.58 -5.03 -15.74
CA GLY A 101 1.87 -3.83 -15.34
C GLY A 101 2.14 -2.62 -16.20
N GLU A 102 1.27 -1.62 -16.04
CA GLU A 102 1.28 -0.37 -16.80
C GLU A 102 1.17 0.88 -15.92
N PHE A 103 1.22 0.72 -14.60
CA PHE A 103 1.15 1.83 -13.65
C PHE A 103 2.49 2.56 -13.58
N PHE A 104 2.77 3.38 -14.61
CA PHE A 104 4.03 4.10 -14.72
C PHE A 104 3.85 5.60 -14.52
N ALA A 105 4.91 6.24 -14.00
CA ALA A 105 4.97 7.69 -13.90
C ALA A 105 5.04 8.31 -15.29
N LYS A 106 4.24 9.35 -15.53
CA LYS A 106 4.33 10.15 -16.74
C LYS A 106 5.64 10.94 -16.76
N GLU A 107 6.22 11.08 -17.94
CA GLU A 107 7.44 11.85 -18.15
C GLU A 107 7.09 13.32 -18.45
N THR A 108 6.67 14.06 -17.44
CA THR A 108 6.31 15.49 -17.51
C THR A 108 7.02 16.26 -16.40
N ASP A 109 6.82 17.57 -16.37
CA ASP A 109 7.30 18.42 -15.28
C ASP A 109 6.19 18.75 -14.24
N ALA A 110 5.00 18.18 -14.39
CA ALA A 110 3.88 18.42 -13.50
C ALA A 110 4.18 17.97 -12.06
N GLU A 111 3.58 18.63 -11.10
CA GLU A 111 3.64 18.20 -9.71
C GLU A 111 3.03 16.81 -9.56
N MET A 112 3.69 15.95 -8.78
CA MET A 112 3.24 14.60 -8.47
C MET A 112 2.65 14.55 -7.05
N VAL A 113 1.40 14.12 -6.95
CA VAL A 113 0.73 13.88 -5.66
C VAL A 113 0.45 12.39 -5.55
N PHE A 114 1.16 11.74 -4.63
CA PHE A 114 0.99 10.30 -4.34
C PHE A 114 0.02 10.12 -3.19
N ILE A 115 -0.91 9.18 -3.31
CA ILE A 115 -1.92 8.90 -2.29
C ILE A 115 -1.99 7.38 -2.08
N GLY A 116 -1.70 6.94 -0.88
CA GLY A 116 -1.65 5.52 -0.56
C GLY A 116 -2.41 5.14 0.70
N GLY A 117 -2.81 3.89 0.78
CA GLY A 117 -3.42 3.30 1.98
C GLY A 117 -3.19 1.80 2.03
N GLY A 118 -2.94 1.26 3.22
CA GLY A 118 -2.71 -0.17 3.41
C GLY A 118 -1.59 -0.72 2.52
N ALA A 119 -1.85 -1.85 1.87
CA ALA A 119 -0.91 -2.50 0.94
C ALA A 119 -0.62 -1.66 -0.32
N GLY A 120 -1.41 -0.63 -0.60
CA GLY A 120 -1.14 0.37 -1.64
C GLY A 120 0.16 1.15 -1.42
N MET A 121 0.77 1.04 -0.25
CA MET A 121 2.13 1.50 0.01
C MET A 121 3.14 0.94 -0.98
N ALA A 122 2.99 -0.30 -1.44
CA ALA A 122 3.97 -0.96 -2.31
C ALA A 122 4.27 -0.15 -3.58
N PRO A 123 3.31 0.13 -4.48
CA PRO A 123 3.61 0.94 -5.67
C PRO A 123 4.02 2.37 -5.33
N MET A 124 3.53 2.96 -4.25
CA MET A 124 3.93 4.31 -3.84
C MET A 124 5.42 4.36 -3.48
N ARG A 125 5.88 3.41 -2.66
CA ARG A 125 7.30 3.30 -2.32
C ARG A 125 8.16 3.14 -3.57
N SER A 126 7.78 2.22 -4.43
CA SER A 126 8.51 1.96 -5.68
C SER A 126 8.65 3.21 -6.55
N HIS A 127 7.54 3.92 -6.78
CA HIS A 127 7.54 5.16 -7.56
C HIS A 127 8.38 6.28 -6.94
N ILE A 128 8.16 6.56 -5.66
CA ILE A 128 8.80 7.68 -4.97
C ILE A 128 10.32 7.46 -4.88
N PHE A 129 10.73 6.25 -4.52
CA PHE A 129 12.15 5.91 -4.45
C PHE A 129 12.81 6.01 -5.83
N ASP A 130 12.14 5.54 -6.87
CA ASP A 130 12.66 5.61 -8.23
C ASP A 130 12.82 7.06 -8.69
N GLN A 131 11.81 7.90 -8.47
CA GLN A 131 11.86 9.32 -8.83
C GLN A 131 13.00 10.06 -8.12
N LEU A 132 13.18 9.83 -6.82
CA LEU A 132 14.14 10.59 -6.02
C LEU A 132 15.55 10.00 -6.05
N LYS A 133 15.70 8.67 -5.98
CA LYS A 133 17.00 8.01 -5.84
C LYS A 133 17.65 7.65 -7.17
N ARG A 134 16.88 7.18 -8.16
CA ARG A 134 17.41 6.78 -9.46
C ARG A 134 17.33 7.90 -10.49
N LEU A 135 16.18 8.52 -10.65
CA LEU A 135 15.95 9.56 -11.65
C LEU A 135 16.41 10.95 -11.20
N HIS A 136 16.63 11.14 -9.91
CA HIS A 136 16.99 12.44 -9.33
C HIS A 136 16.05 13.56 -9.75
N SER A 137 14.75 13.25 -9.83
CA SER A 137 13.73 14.18 -10.29
C SER A 137 13.67 15.43 -9.42
N LYS A 138 13.50 16.58 -10.07
CA LYS A 138 13.30 17.87 -9.40
C LYS A 138 11.83 18.30 -9.36
N ARG A 139 10.94 17.45 -9.86
CA ARG A 139 9.50 17.69 -9.79
C ARG A 139 9.07 17.83 -8.34
N LYS A 140 8.13 18.71 -8.09
CA LYS A 140 7.51 18.83 -6.77
C LYS A 140 6.70 17.57 -6.49
N MET A 141 6.90 16.97 -5.34
CA MET A 141 6.26 15.71 -4.93
C MET A 141 5.74 15.80 -3.50
N SER A 142 4.56 15.24 -3.29
CA SER A 142 4.03 14.98 -1.96
C SER A 142 3.44 13.58 -1.88
N PHE A 143 3.56 12.95 -0.71
CA PHE A 143 2.98 11.63 -0.44
C PHE A 143 2.03 11.73 0.75
N TRP A 144 0.78 11.33 0.52
CA TRP A 144 -0.31 11.37 1.49
C TRP A 144 -0.74 9.93 1.79
N TYR A 145 -0.38 9.44 2.96
CA TYR A 145 -0.63 8.06 3.36
C TYR A 145 -1.67 7.98 4.47
N GLY A 146 -2.72 7.21 4.21
CA GLY A 146 -3.79 6.94 5.17
C GLY A 146 -3.59 5.57 5.83
N ALA A 147 -3.61 5.55 7.15
CA ALA A 147 -3.60 4.33 7.96
C ALA A 147 -4.68 4.44 9.04
N ARG A 148 -5.07 3.32 9.63
CA ARG A 148 -6.00 3.35 10.77
C ARG A 148 -5.28 3.75 12.05
N SER A 149 -4.17 3.08 12.35
CA SER A 149 -3.36 3.33 13.54
C SER A 149 -1.88 3.37 13.18
N LYS A 150 -1.06 3.78 14.15
CA LYS A 150 0.40 3.90 13.97
C LYS A 150 1.07 2.58 13.56
N ARG A 151 0.52 1.44 13.99
CA ARG A 151 1.02 0.11 13.62
C ARG A 151 0.95 -0.19 12.12
N GLU A 152 0.13 0.54 11.38
CA GLU A 152 -0.06 0.34 9.92
C GLU A 152 0.82 1.27 9.08
N ILE A 153 1.73 2.04 9.69
CA ILE A 153 2.66 2.91 8.95
C ILE A 153 3.89 2.09 8.55
N PHE A 154 4.09 1.96 7.23
CA PHE A 154 5.25 1.28 6.66
C PHE A 154 6.36 2.27 6.30
N TYR A 155 7.61 1.85 6.43
CA TYR A 155 8.79 2.57 5.92
C TYR A 155 8.93 4.02 6.42
N GLN A 156 8.46 4.30 7.61
CA GLN A 156 8.46 5.67 8.16
C GLN A 156 9.85 6.30 8.15
N GLU A 157 10.86 5.55 8.60
CA GLU A 157 12.24 6.05 8.64
C GLU A 157 12.78 6.36 7.24
N ASP A 158 12.46 5.50 6.25
CA ASP A 158 12.89 5.70 4.86
C ASP A 158 12.28 6.97 4.26
N PHE A 159 10.98 7.20 4.47
CA PHE A 159 10.32 8.42 3.96
C PHE A 159 10.75 9.67 4.70
N ASP A 160 10.97 9.62 6.00
CA ASP A 160 11.51 10.73 6.77
C ASP A 160 12.91 11.10 6.27
N GLN A 161 13.75 10.12 5.95
CA GLN A 161 15.06 10.34 5.36
C GLN A 161 14.97 10.95 3.97
N LEU A 162 14.09 10.43 3.10
CA LEU A 162 13.88 11.01 1.76
C LEU A 162 13.44 12.47 1.83
N GLN A 163 12.55 12.80 2.75
CA GLN A 163 12.11 14.18 2.96
C GLN A 163 13.26 15.07 3.43
N ALA A 164 14.11 14.58 4.32
CA ALA A 164 15.28 15.33 4.80
C ALA A 164 16.33 15.55 3.72
N GLU A 165 16.48 14.61 2.77
CA GLU A 165 17.48 14.66 1.71
C GLU A 165 17.01 15.35 0.42
N ASN A 166 15.70 15.60 0.26
CA ASN A 166 15.12 16.13 -0.97
C ASN A 166 14.17 17.30 -0.68
N ASP A 167 14.57 18.50 -1.00
CA ASP A 167 13.78 19.72 -0.76
C ASP A 167 12.46 19.75 -1.55
N ASN A 168 12.35 18.95 -2.61
CA ASN A 168 11.17 18.86 -3.46
C ASN A 168 10.19 17.75 -3.06
N PHE A 169 10.45 17.08 -1.93
CA PHE A 169 9.59 16.00 -1.44
C PHE A 169 9.17 16.22 0.01
N VAL A 170 7.87 16.05 0.26
CA VAL A 170 7.28 16.00 1.60
C VAL A 170 6.32 14.81 1.70
N TRP A 171 6.18 14.23 2.90
CA TRP A 171 5.18 13.21 3.11
C TRP A 171 4.38 13.45 4.38
N HIS A 172 3.14 12.99 4.37
CA HIS A 172 2.18 13.19 5.44
C HIS A 172 1.42 11.90 5.71
N VAL A 173 1.17 11.62 6.99
CA VAL A 173 0.38 10.47 7.43
C VAL A 173 -0.86 10.98 8.16
N ALA A 174 -2.00 10.39 7.84
CA ALA A 174 -3.23 10.60 8.59
C ALA A 174 -3.70 9.27 9.19
N LEU A 175 -4.08 9.30 10.46
CA LEU A 175 -4.67 8.15 11.14
C LEU A 175 -6.17 8.34 11.30
N SER A 176 -6.95 7.39 10.77
CA SER A 176 -8.42 7.44 10.86
C SER A 176 -8.97 6.89 12.19
N ASP A 177 -8.20 6.05 12.85
CA ASP A 177 -8.58 5.38 14.10
C ASP A 177 -7.35 5.19 15.01
N ALA A 178 -6.71 6.31 15.36
CA ALA A 178 -5.53 6.32 16.21
C ALA A 178 -5.84 5.72 17.58
N LEU A 179 -4.99 4.83 18.05
CA LEU A 179 -5.11 4.22 19.37
C LEU A 179 -4.56 5.18 20.45
N PRO A 180 -5.08 5.12 21.70
CA PRO A 180 -4.56 5.95 22.77
C PRO A 180 -3.05 5.80 23.00
N GLU A 181 -2.54 4.58 22.88
CA GLU A 181 -1.11 4.26 23.00
C GLU A 181 -0.25 4.82 21.87
N ASP A 182 -0.82 5.20 20.74
CA ASP A 182 -0.09 5.78 19.61
C ASP A 182 0.49 7.16 19.96
N ASN A 183 -0.10 7.88 20.92
CA ASN A 183 0.25 9.26 21.28
C ASN A 183 0.38 10.13 20.02
N TRP A 184 -0.57 9.97 19.10
CA TRP A 184 -0.50 10.58 17.78
C TRP A 184 -0.78 12.07 17.83
N THR A 185 0.12 12.86 17.26
CA THR A 185 0.03 14.32 17.17
C THR A 185 -0.08 14.83 15.74
N GLY A 186 -0.05 13.92 14.75
CA GLY A 186 -0.19 14.25 13.33
C GLY A 186 -1.65 14.39 12.90
N TYR A 187 -1.87 14.34 11.60
CA TYR A 187 -3.21 14.44 11.03
C TYR A 187 -4.10 13.27 11.45
N THR A 188 -5.39 13.55 11.66
CA THR A 188 -6.41 12.56 11.95
C THR A 188 -7.53 12.64 10.92
N GLY A 189 -8.18 11.51 10.65
CA GLY A 189 -9.26 11.39 9.69
C GLY A 189 -8.86 10.64 8.43
N PHE A 190 -9.76 10.61 7.46
CA PHE A 190 -9.54 9.96 6.18
C PHE A 190 -8.61 10.80 5.28
N ILE A 191 -7.73 10.11 4.56
CA ILE A 191 -6.66 10.78 3.81
C ILE A 191 -7.17 11.75 2.74
N HIS A 192 -8.31 11.48 2.10
CA HIS A 192 -8.87 12.40 1.10
C HIS A 192 -9.29 13.74 1.71
N ASN A 193 -9.85 13.73 2.91
CA ASN A 193 -10.21 14.95 3.63
C ASN A 193 -8.96 15.71 4.09
N VAL A 194 -7.98 14.99 4.61
CA VAL A 194 -6.72 15.58 5.09
C VAL A 194 -5.96 16.24 3.94
N LEU A 195 -5.87 15.58 2.80
CA LEU A 195 -5.25 16.11 1.59
C LEU A 195 -5.98 17.37 1.09
N TYR A 196 -7.30 17.34 1.04
CA TYR A 196 -8.09 18.50 0.62
C TYR A 196 -7.91 19.68 1.57
N GLU A 197 -8.17 19.48 2.85
CA GLU A 197 -8.18 20.55 3.87
C GLU A 197 -6.81 21.18 4.09
N ASN A 198 -5.74 20.40 3.96
CA ASN A 198 -4.38 20.88 4.29
C ASN A 198 -3.53 21.21 3.07
N TYR A 199 -4.00 20.95 1.87
CA TYR A 199 -3.22 21.17 0.67
C TYR A 199 -4.03 21.61 -0.55
N LEU A 200 -4.95 20.78 -1.04
CA LEU A 200 -5.56 21.02 -2.35
C LEU A 200 -6.56 22.17 -2.39
N LYS A 201 -7.26 22.45 -1.30
CA LYS A 201 -8.23 23.56 -1.28
C LYS A 201 -7.61 24.92 -1.55
N ASP A 202 -6.35 25.11 -1.14
CA ASP A 202 -5.59 26.35 -1.30
C ASP A 202 -4.52 26.24 -2.40
N HIS A 203 -4.50 25.17 -3.14
CA HIS A 203 -3.56 24.95 -4.25
C HIS A 203 -3.98 25.79 -5.46
N GLU A 204 -3.03 26.48 -6.08
CA GLU A 204 -3.32 27.40 -7.19
C GLU A 204 -3.91 26.69 -8.43
N ALA A 205 -3.46 25.48 -8.72
CA ALA A 205 -3.86 24.72 -9.90
C ALA A 205 -3.87 23.20 -9.59
N PRO A 206 -4.80 22.70 -8.78
CA PRO A 206 -4.86 21.27 -8.46
C PRO A 206 -5.17 20.40 -9.68
N GLU A 207 -5.86 20.94 -10.69
CA GLU A 207 -6.17 20.29 -11.95
C GLU A 207 -4.95 20.01 -12.82
N ASP A 208 -3.84 20.72 -12.61
CA ASP A 208 -2.60 20.56 -13.37
C ASP A 208 -1.62 19.56 -12.74
N CYS A 209 -1.92 19.04 -11.54
CA CYS A 209 -1.13 18.01 -10.89
C CYS A 209 -1.43 16.62 -11.48
N GLU A 210 -0.46 15.73 -11.38
CA GLU A 210 -0.65 14.29 -11.62
C GLU A 210 -0.82 13.56 -10.30
N TYR A 211 -1.86 12.75 -10.20
CA TYR A 211 -2.22 12.03 -8.98
C TYR A 211 -2.00 10.53 -9.20
N TYR A 212 -1.16 9.94 -8.36
CA TYR A 212 -0.82 8.53 -8.37
C TYR A 212 -1.36 7.90 -7.09
N MET A 213 -2.24 6.92 -7.21
CA MET A 213 -2.94 6.39 -6.05
C MET A 213 -3.08 4.89 -6.05
N CYS A 214 -3.03 4.32 -4.87
CA CYS A 214 -3.31 2.92 -4.61
C CYS A 214 -3.76 2.73 -3.16
N GLY A 215 -4.90 2.08 -2.97
CA GLY A 215 -5.41 1.82 -1.64
C GLY A 215 -6.72 1.04 -1.66
N PRO A 216 -7.39 0.91 -0.51
CA PRO A 216 -8.69 0.25 -0.44
C PRO A 216 -9.71 0.89 -1.37
N PRO A 217 -10.68 0.11 -1.91
CA PRO A 217 -11.67 0.63 -2.86
C PRO A 217 -12.43 1.88 -2.38
N ILE A 218 -12.79 1.93 -1.09
CA ILE A 218 -13.50 3.09 -0.50
C ILE A 218 -12.60 4.32 -0.51
N MET A 219 -11.31 4.18 -0.18
CA MET A 219 -10.35 5.29 -0.25
C MET A 219 -10.21 5.78 -1.68
N ASN A 220 -9.99 4.88 -2.64
CA ASN A 220 -9.86 5.24 -4.05
C ASN A 220 -11.08 6.00 -4.56
N ALA A 221 -12.28 5.52 -4.28
CA ALA A 221 -13.52 6.18 -4.69
C ALA A 221 -13.65 7.59 -4.10
N SER A 222 -13.34 7.75 -2.82
CA SER A 222 -13.40 9.06 -2.14
C SER A 222 -12.38 10.05 -2.68
N VAL A 223 -11.17 9.59 -2.95
CA VAL A 223 -10.11 10.42 -3.54
C VAL A 223 -10.48 10.84 -4.96
N ILE A 224 -10.90 9.90 -5.80
CA ILE A 224 -11.31 10.20 -7.20
C ILE A 224 -12.43 11.22 -7.22
N LYS A 225 -13.46 11.06 -6.38
CA LYS A 225 -14.57 12.01 -6.30
C LYS A 225 -14.05 13.41 -5.93
N MET A 226 -13.23 13.51 -4.92
CA MET A 226 -12.64 14.78 -4.48
C MET A 226 -11.83 15.44 -5.59
N LEU A 227 -11.00 14.68 -6.32
CA LEU A 227 -10.20 15.19 -7.43
C LEU A 227 -11.07 15.68 -8.59
N LYS A 228 -12.12 14.95 -8.95
CA LYS A 228 -13.05 15.37 -10.00
C LYS A 228 -13.83 16.63 -9.62
N ASP A 229 -14.22 16.78 -8.36
CA ASP A 229 -14.84 17.99 -7.84
C ASP A 229 -13.90 19.20 -7.94
N LEU A 230 -12.58 19.00 -7.96
CA LEU A 230 -11.55 20.01 -8.18
C LEU A 230 -11.22 20.25 -9.67
N GLY A 231 -11.87 19.56 -10.58
CA GLY A 231 -11.65 19.72 -12.02
C GLY A 231 -10.50 18.90 -12.60
N VAL A 232 -9.99 17.93 -11.85
CA VAL A 232 -8.90 17.04 -12.33
C VAL A 232 -9.46 16.09 -13.40
N GLU A 233 -8.82 16.09 -14.57
CA GLU A 233 -9.18 15.20 -15.68
C GLU A 233 -8.71 13.77 -15.43
N ASP A 234 -9.42 12.79 -16.00
CA ASP A 234 -9.12 11.36 -15.82
C ASP A 234 -7.69 10.99 -16.20
N GLU A 235 -7.12 11.65 -17.22
CA GLU A 235 -5.74 11.42 -17.66
C GLU A 235 -4.68 11.76 -16.60
N ASN A 236 -5.03 12.60 -15.62
CA ASN A 236 -4.16 12.98 -14.51
C ASN A 236 -4.45 12.19 -13.22
N ILE A 237 -5.35 11.23 -13.27
CA ILE A 237 -5.66 10.33 -12.15
C ILE A 237 -5.19 8.92 -12.52
N LEU A 238 -4.05 8.52 -11.97
CA LEU A 238 -3.42 7.23 -12.25
C LEU A 238 -3.64 6.31 -11.03
N LEU A 239 -4.37 5.24 -11.25
CA LEU A 239 -4.79 4.30 -10.20
C LEU A 239 -4.16 2.92 -10.45
N ASP A 240 -3.53 2.38 -9.41
CA ASP A 240 -3.24 0.94 -9.32
C ASP A 240 -4.35 0.29 -8.49
N ASP A 241 -5.24 -0.44 -9.15
CA ASP A 241 -6.40 -1.07 -8.53
C ASP A 241 -6.11 -2.54 -8.26
N PHE A 242 -6.02 -2.90 -6.98
CA PHE A 242 -5.78 -4.29 -6.57
C PHE A 242 -7.02 -5.18 -6.66
N GLY A 243 -8.18 -4.61 -7.01
CA GLY A 243 -9.47 -5.27 -6.92
C GLY A 243 -9.95 -5.38 -5.48
N GLY A 244 -11.23 -5.56 -5.30
CA GLY A 244 -11.90 -5.76 -4.01
C GLY A 244 -12.44 -7.17 -3.87
#